data_5ca79e937e8f190065f0c27e869cc521
#
_entry.id   5ca79e937e8f190065f0c27e869cc521
#
_cell.length_a   1.000
_cell.length_b   1.000
_cell.length_c   1.000
_cell.angle_alpha   90.00
_cell.angle_beta   90.00
_cell.angle_gamma   90.00
#
_symmetry.space_group_name_H-M   'P 1'
#
loop_
_entity.id
_entity.type
_entity.pdbx_description
1 polymer ?
#
loop_
_entity_poly.entity_id
_entity_poly.type
_entity_poly.pdbx_seq_one_letter_code
_entity_poly.pdbx_strand_id
1 'polypeptide(L)'
;SDVCSSDLMRCQSARGTSRVICFSPDHSKTLPELSVAALTEIVKTWQEQTAELGETYPWVQVFENKGAAMGCSNPHPHGQIWANSFLPNEAEREDRLQKEYFAEQKSPMLVDYVQRELADGSRTVVETEHWLAVVPYWAAWPFETLLLPKAHVLRITDLTDAQRSDLALALKKLTSRYDNLFQCSFPYSM
;
A
#
# COMPACT_ATOMS: atom_id res chain seq x y z
N SER A 1 19.92 8.60 25.16
CA SER A 1 19.65 9.57 26.23
C SER A 1 18.17 9.56 26.51
N ASP A 2 17.82 9.14 27.70
CA ASP A 2 16.47 8.99 28.16
C ASP A 2 15.78 10.35 28.25
N VAL A 3 14.72 10.47 27.51
CA VAL A 3 13.93 11.69 27.50
C VAL A 3 12.73 11.47 28.39
N CYS A 4 12.62 12.29 29.42
CA CYS A 4 11.48 12.47 30.33
C CYS A 4 10.43 11.37 30.35
N SER A 5 10.51 10.47 31.31
CA SER A 5 9.44 9.55 31.64
C SER A 5 8.63 10.10 32.80
N SER A 6 7.50 10.72 32.53
CA SER A 6 6.40 10.77 33.49
C SER A 6 5.40 9.66 33.15
N ASP A 7 4.60 9.21 34.10
CA ASP A 7 3.60 8.16 33.87
C ASP A 7 2.56 8.53 32.79
N LEU A 8 2.37 9.84 32.54
CA LEU A 8 1.40 10.39 31.59
C LEU A 8 2.02 10.83 30.27
N MET A 9 3.28 11.25 30.25
CA MET A 9 3.95 11.76 29.05
C MET A 9 5.20 10.94 28.79
N ARG A 10 5.16 10.11 27.76
CA ARG A 10 6.28 9.28 27.33
C ARG A 10 6.73 9.67 25.93
N CYS A 11 8.02 9.78 25.73
CA CYS A 11 8.62 9.94 24.42
C CYS A 11 9.85 9.06 24.28
N GLN A 12 10.10 8.62 23.07
CA GLN A 12 11.25 7.80 22.72
C GLN A 12 11.88 8.37 21.47
N SER A 13 13.21 8.30 21.36
CA SER A 13 13.88 8.71 20.15
C SER A 13 13.54 7.79 19.00
N ALA A 14 13.15 8.38 17.85
CA ALA A 14 12.90 7.67 16.61
C ALA A 14 14.07 7.93 15.64
N ARG A 15 14.50 6.88 14.94
CA ARG A 15 15.44 6.97 13.83
C ARG A 15 14.75 6.50 12.58
N GLY A 16 15.10 7.09 11.46
CA GLY A 16 14.50 6.72 10.18
C GLY A 16 15.16 7.45 9.04
N THR A 17 14.67 7.14 7.85
CA THR A 17 14.99 7.83 6.61
C THR A 17 13.74 7.92 5.74
N SER A 18 13.74 8.86 4.81
CA SER A 18 12.67 9.00 3.82
C SER A 18 13.26 9.12 2.43
N ARG A 19 12.53 8.63 1.43
CA ARG A 19 12.87 8.74 0.01
C ARG A 19 11.67 9.20 -0.78
N VAL A 20 11.92 9.86 -1.90
CA VAL A 20 10.91 10.21 -2.91
C VAL A 20 11.22 9.43 -4.17
N ILE A 21 10.19 8.83 -4.76
CA ILE A 21 10.29 8.11 -6.03
C ILE A 21 9.45 8.85 -7.05
N CYS A 22 10.09 9.51 -8.02
CA CYS A 22 9.41 10.10 -9.16
C CYS A 22 8.98 8.99 -10.12
N PHE A 23 7.71 8.97 -10.52
CA PHE A 23 7.15 7.88 -11.31
C PHE A 23 7.39 8.03 -12.81
N SER A 24 7.63 9.24 -13.28
CA SER A 24 7.81 9.55 -14.69
C SER A 24 8.65 10.81 -14.85
N PRO A 25 9.42 10.96 -15.92
CA PRO A 25 10.00 12.25 -16.31
C PRO A 25 8.94 13.24 -16.85
N ASP A 26 7.76 12.76 -17.21
CA ASP A 26 6.65 13.59 -17.69
C ASP A 26 5.82 14.10 -16.50
N HIS A 27 5.87 15.42 -16.28
CA HIS A 27 5.15 16.10 -15.20
C HIS A 27 3.62 16.04 -15.30
N SER A 28 3.11 15.79 -16.50
CA SER A 28 1.67 15.82 -16.77
C SER A 28 0.95 14.52 -16.48
N LYS A 29 1.68 13.41 -16.34
CA LYS A 29 1.10 12.05 -16.18
C LYS A 29 0.96 11.65 -14.73
N THR A 30 -0.15 11.00 -14.42
CA THR A 30 -0.39 10.36 -13.13
C THR A 30 -0.42 8.83 -13.30
N LEU A 31 -0.44 8.08 -12.20
CA LEU A 31 -0.42 6.60 -12.22
C LEU A 31 -1.39 5.98 -13.25
N PRO A 32 -2.69 6.36 -13.30
CA PRO A 32 -3.64 5.79 -14.26
C PRO A 32 -3.27 6.04 -15.74
N GLU A 33 -2.46 7.07 -16.03
CA GLU A 33 -2.07 7.42 -17.40
C GLU A 33 -0.81 6.70 -17.86
N LEU A 34 -0.01 6.16 -16.93
CA LEU A 34 1.19 5.39 -17.23
C LEU A 34 0.87 4.05 -17.88
N SER A 35 1.78 3.54 -18.70
CA SER A 35 1.66 2.18 -19.23
C SER A 35 1.83 1.14 -18.13
N VAL A 36 1.28 -0.07 -18.32
CA VAL A 36 1.49 -1.18 -17.38
C VAL A 36 2.97 -1.50 -17.22
N ALA A 37 3.76 -1.41 -18.30
CA ALA A 37 5.20 -1.62 -18.24
C ALA A 37 5.89 -0.57 -17.33
N ALA A 38 5.54 0.71 -17.44
CA ALA A 38 6.07 1.77 -16.57
C ALA A 38 5.67 1.54 -15.10
N LEU A 39 4.41 1.17 -14.84
CA LEU A 39 3.94 0.81 -13.51
C LEU A 39 4.66 -0.41 -12.94
N THR A 40 4.99 -1.39 -13.77
CA THR A 40 5.78 -2.58 -13.35
C THR A 40 7.16 -2.18 -12.86
N GLU A 41 7.83 -1.23 -13.54
CA GLU A 41 9.12 -0.70 -13.08
C GLU A 41 8.99 0.10 -11.77
N ILE A 42 7.90 0.84 -11.57
CA ILE A 42 7.62 1.52 -10.30
C ILE A 42 7.46 0.50 -9.17
N VAL A 43 6.67 -0.56 -9.36
CA VAL A 43 6.50 -1.61 -8.35
C VAL A 43 7.83 -2.33 -8.08
N LYS A 44 8.64 -2.57 -9.11
CA LYS A 44 9.99 -3.11 -8.94
C LYS A 44 10.87 -2.19 -8.10
N THR A 45 10.82 -0.89 -8.34
CA THR A 45 11.54 0.09 -7.52
C THR A 45 11.07 0.04 -6.06
N TRP A 46 9.75 -0.10 -5.81
CA TRP A 46 9.23 -0.28 -4.45
C TRP A 46 9.79 -1.54 -3.78
N GLN A 47 9.90 -2.66 -4.50
CA GLN A 47 10.51 -3.88 -3.99
C GLN A 47 11.99 -3.68 -3.63
N GLU A 48 12.77 -3.12 -4.55
CA GLU A 48 14.20 -2.87 -4.37
C GLU A 48 14.47 -1.93 -3.18
N GLN A 49 13.71 -0.83 -3.10
CA GLN A 49 13.85 0.13 -2.00
C GLN A 49 13.41 -0.44 -0.66
N THR A 50 12.36 -1.27 -0.66
CA THR A 50 11.90 -1.95 0.56
C THR A 50 12.92 -2.99 1.02
N ALA A 51 13.54 -3.73 0.11
CA ALA A 51 14.59 -4.69 0.43
C ALA A 51 15.82 -3.99 1.04
N GLU A 52 16.33 -2.95 0.37
CA GLU A 52 17.50 -2.19 0.83
C GLU A 52 17.28 -1.56 2.21
N LEU A 53 16.17 -0.84 2.39
CA LEU A 53 15.87 -0.16 3.65
C LEU A 53 15.52 -1.15 4.77
N GLY A 54 14.91 -2.27 4.42
CA GLY A 54 14.57 -3.35 5.35
C GLY A 54 15.75 -4.07 5.98
N GLU A 55 16.97 -3.93 5.41
CA GLU A 55 18.21 -4.41 6.06
C GLU A 55 18.54 -3.62 7.34
N THR A 56 18.12 -2.37 7.41
CA THR A 56 18.44 -1.47 8.52
C THR A 56 17.24 -1.17 9.41
N TYR A 57 16.05 -1.05 8.80
CA TYR A 57 14.86 -0.59 9.50
C TYR A 57 13.80 -1.70 9.58
N PRO A 58 13.22 -1.95 10.76
CA PRO A 58 12.18 -2.97 10.93
C PRO A 58 10.85 -2.60 10.26
N TRP A 59 10.64 -1.34 9.92
CA TRP A 59 9.45 -0.85 9.22
C TRP A 59 9.83 -0.01 8.01
N VAL A 60 9.28 -0.38 6.86
CA VAL A 60 9.39 0.37 5.60
C VAL A 60 8.00 0.50 5.00
N GLN A 61 7.55 1.72 4.82
CA GLN A 61 6.25 2.03 4.22
C GLN A 61 6.42 2.79 2.93
N VAL A 62 5.85 2.24 1.86
CA VAL A 62 5.70 2.90 0.56
C VAL A 62 4.28 3.47 0.49
N PHE A 63 4.14 4.71 0.07
CA PHE A 63 2.84 5.36 -0.04
C PHE A 63 2.84 6.47 -1.09
N GLU A 64 1.67 6.83 -1.56
CA GLU A 64 1.44 7.99 -2.41
C GLU A 64 0.30 8.84 -1.85
N ASN A 65 0.49 10.16 -1.85
CA ASN A 65 -0.57 11.14 -1.67
C ASN A 65 -0.71 11.92 -2.98
N LYS A 66 -1.75 11.62 -3.76
CA LYS A 66 -2.02 12.29 -5.03
C LYS A 66 -3.04 13.40 -4.85
N GLY A 67 -2.70 14.57 -5.33
CA GLY A 67 -3.58 15.74 -5.35
C GLY A 67 -3.51 16.62 -4.10
N ALA A 68 -3.79 17.92 -4.27
CA ALA A 68 -3.70 18.91 -3.19
C ALA A 68 -4.64 18.59 -2.03
N ALA A 69 -5.81 18.00 -2.30
CA ALA A 69 -6.77 17.59 -1.27
C ALA A 69 -6.19 16.52 -0.31
N MET A 70 -5.20 15.75 -0.75
CA MET A 70 -4.48 14.75 0.06
C MET A 70 -3.18 15.29 0.66
N GLY A 71 -2.95 16.62 0.62
CA GLY A 71 -1.76 17.24 1.15
C GLY A 71 -0.53 17.16 0.24
N CYS A 72 -0.70 16.76 -1.03
CA CYS A 72 0.38 16.75 -1.99
C CYS A 72 0.77 18.18 -2.38
N SER A 73 1.99 18.59 -2.06
CA SER A 73 2.49 19.94 -2.35
C SER A 73 3.16 20.09 -3.72
N ASN A 74 3.57 18.97 -4.33
CA ASN A 74 4.22 18.96 -5.64
C ASN A 74 3.38 18.12 -6.62
N PRO A 75 2.87 18.70 -7.72
CA PRO A 75 2.01 17.99 -8.66
C PRO A 75 2.76 16.96 -9.53
N HIS A 76 4.10 16.97 -9.55
CA HIS A 76 4.86 15.95 -10.24
C HIS A 76 4.55 14.56 -9.67
N PRO A 77 4.26 13.53 -10.51
CA PRO A 77 3.86 12.22 -10.04
C PRO A 77 4.97 11.54 -9.24
N HIS A 78 4.72 11.31 -7.97
CA HIS A 78 5.71 10.73 -7.05
C HIS A 78 5.06 9.96 -5.92
N GLY A 79 5.77 8.94 -5.45
CA GLY A 79 5.52 8.27 -4.18
C GLY A 79 6.59 8.59 -3.15
N GLN A 80 6.35 8.18 -1.94
CA GLN A 80 7.26 8.35 -0.81
C GLN A 80 7.53 7.00 -0.15
N ILE A 81 8.69 6.91 0.49
CA ILE A 81 9.05 5.80 1.36
C ILE A 81 9.50 6.36 2.68
N TRP A 82 8.90 5.85 3.76
CA TRP A 82 9.38 6.10 5.11
C TRP A 82 9.86 4.79 5.73
N ALA A 83 11.07 4.84 6.29
CA ALA A 83 11.66 3.72 7.00
C ALA A 83 11.98 4.16 8.43
N ASN A 84 11.54 3.37 9.41
CA ASN A 84 11.60 3.72 10.83
C ASN A 84 12.20 2.60 11.68
N SER A 85 12.85 3.00 12.78
CA SER A 85 13.37 2.09 13.79
C SER A 85 12.30 1.49 14.73
N PHE A 86 11.04 1.78 14.48
CA PHE A 86 9.89 1.29 15.26
C PHE A 86 8.73 0.97 14.34
N LEU A 87 7.79 0.16 14.84
CA LEU A 87 6.54 -0.12 14.16
C LEU A 87 5.53 0.98 14.50
N PRO A 88 4.90 1.67 13.52
CA PRO A 88 3.82 2.61 13.79
C PRO A 88 2.62 1.92 14.46
N ASN A 89 1.86 2.67 15.26
CA ASN A 89 0.77 2.13 16.08
C ASN A 89 -0.26 1.31 15.29
N GLU A 90 -0.68 1.79 14.11
CA GLU A 90 -1.64 1.05 13.28
C GLU A 90 -1.03 -0.24 12.74
N ALA A 91 0.20 -0.20 12.25
CA ALA A 91 0.89 -1.39 11.77
C ALA A 91 1.13 -2.41 12.88
N GLU A 92 1.46 -1.97 14.09
CA GLU A 92 1.61 -2.83 15.27
C GLU A 92 0.28 -3.52 15.63
N ARG A 93 -0.81 -2.76 15.57
CA ARG A 93 -2.16 -3.29 15.82
C ARG A 93 -2.56 -4.33 14.78
N GLU A 94 -2.33 -4.04 13.51
CA GLU A 94 -2.61 -4.95 12.40
C GLU A 94 -1.79 -6.24 12.52
N ASP A 95 -0.48 -6.13 12.77
CA ASP A 95 0.42 -7.27 12.95
C ASP A 95 -0.04 -8.16 14.11
N ARG A 96 -0.38 -7.57 15.25
CA ARG A 96 -0.87 -8.28 16.42
C ARG A 96 -2.16 -9.04 16.13
N LEU A 97 -3.16 -8.37 15.54
CA LEU A 97 -4.45 -8.99 15.25
C LEU A 97 -4.36 -10.09 14.18
N GLN A 98 -3.51 -9.92 13.18
CA GLN A 98 -3.26 -10.97 12.19
C GLN A 98 -2.54 -12.18 12.80
N LYS A 99 -1.59 -11.95 13.72
CA LYS A 99 -0.95 -13.05 14.47
C LYS A 99 -1.91 -13.80 15.38
N GLU A 100 -2.78 -13.09 16.09
CA GLU A 100 -3.83 -13.71 16.93
C GLU A 100 -4.76 -14.57 16.07
N TYR A 101 -5.25 -14.05 14.95
CA TYR A 101 -6.07 -14.81 14.00
C TYR A 101 -5.36 -16.07 13.49
N PHE A 102 -4.10 -15.94 13.07
CA PHE A 102 -3.31 -17.08 12.60
C PHE A 102 -3.09 -18.13 13.69
N ALA A 103 -2.90 -17.71 14.93
CA ALA A 103 -2.76 -18.64 16.07
C ALA A 103 -4.03 -19.47 16.29
N GLU A 104 -5.20 -18.89 16.06
CA GLU A 104 -6.50 -19.56 16.21
C GLU A 104 -6.89 -20.37 14.98
N GLN A 105 -6.88 -19.76 13.80
CA GLN A 105 -7.43 -20.32 12.57
C GLN A 105 -6.42 -21.14 11.75
N LYS A 106 -5.11 -21.02 12.04
CA LYS A 106 -4.00 -21.65 11.30
C LYS A 106 -3.95 -21.26 9.82
N SER A 107 -4.54 -20.13 9.48
CA SER A 107 -4.61 -19.56 8.14
C SER A 107 -4.39 -18.03 8.19
N PRO A 108 -3.76 -17.41 7.19
CA PRO A 108 -3.59 -15.96 7.15
C PRO A 108 -4.93 -15.24 6.97
N MET A 109 -5.24 -14.30 7.85
CA MET A 109 -6.53 -13.60 7.91
C MET A 109 -6.94 -12.96 6.58
N LEU A 110 -6.02 -12.24 5.94
CA LEU A 110 -6.34 -11.54 4.69
C LEU A 110 -6.51 -12.49 3.50
N VAL A 111 -5.88 -13.67 3.52
CA VAL A 111 -6.11 -14.71 2.51
C VAL A 111 -7.51 -15.31 2.68
N ASP A 112 -7.90 -15.62 3.90
CA ASP A 112 -9.27 -16.12 4.18
C ASP A 112 -10.33 -15.07 3.82
N TYR A 113 -10.04 -13.79 4.08
CA TYR A 113 -10.90 -12.68 3.68
C TYR A 113 -11.06 -12.61 2.15
N VAL A 114 -9.94 -12.69 1.41
CA VAL A 114 -9.97 -12.71 -0.07
C VAL A 114 -10.86 -13.86 -0.60
N GLN A 115 -10.76 -15.05 -0.02
CA GLN A 115 -11.59 -16.19 -0.45
C GLN A 115 -13.08 -15.91 -0.25
N ARG A 116 -13.45 -15.26 0.85
CA ARG A 116 -14.85 -14.88 1.12
C ARG A 116 -15.33 -13.81 0.15
N GLU A 117 -14.51 -12.80 -0.15
CA GLU A 117 -14.85 -11.75 -1.10
C GLU A 117 -14.97 -12.28 -2.53
N LEU A 118 -14.12 -13.22 -2.95
CA LEU A 118 -14.22 -13.90 -4.24
C LEU A 118 -15.51 -14.73 -4.36
N ALA A 119 -15.93 -15.38 -3.28
CA ALA A 119 -17.15 -16.18 -3.27
C ALA A 119 -18.42 -15.29 -3.29
N ASP A 120 -18.40 -14.14 -2.62
CA ASP A 120 -19.53 -13.21 -2.57
C ASP A 120 -19.60 -12.32 -3.82
N GLY A 121 -18.48 -11.76 -4.25
CA GLY A 121 -18.33 -10.90 -5.43
C GLY A 121 -18.97 -9.52 -5.34
N SER A 122 -19.84 -9.25 -4.36
CA SER A 122 -20.65 -8.03 -4.27
C SER A 122 -19.84 -6.75 -4.04
N ARG A 123 -18.67 -6.88 -3.43
CA ARG A 123 -17.76 -5.77 -3.11
C ARG A 123 -16.53 -5.69 -4.03
N THR A 124 -16.45 -6.54 -5.04
CA THR A 124 -15.33 -6.58 -5.99
C THR A 124 -15.30 -5.34 -6.86
N VAL A 125 -14.18 -4.62 -6.82
CA VAL A 125 -13.92 -3.45 -7.66
C VAL A 125 -13.04 -3.81 -8.84
N VAL A 126 -11.92 -4.50 -8.60
CA VAL A 126 -11.01 -5.00 -9.65
C VAL A 126 -10.59 -6.41 -9.29
N GLU A 127 -10.63 -7.29 -10.28
CA GLU A 127 -10.04 -8.61 -10.18
C GLU A 127 -9.06 -8.82 -11.33
N THR A 128 -7.90 -9.39 -11.01
CA THR A 128 -6.89 -9.84 -11.96
C THR A 128 -6.46 -11.26 -11.62
N GLU A 129 -5.45 -11.80 -12.26
CA GLU A 129 -5.00 -13.16 -12.02
C GLU A 129 -4.53 -13.35 -10.56
N HIS A 130 -3.71 -12.44 -10.04
CA HIS A 130 -3.09 -12.55 -8.72
C HIS A 130 -3.65 -11.61 -7.66
N TRP A 131 -4.46 -10.60 -8.05
CA TRP A 131 -4.90 -9.53 -7.16
C TRP A 131 -6.41 -9.34 -7.16
N LEU A 132 -6.91 -8.92 -6.00
CA LEU A 132 -8.31 -8.55 -5.79
C LEU A 132 -8.37 -7.19 -5.10
N ALA A 133 -9.07 -6.23 -5.70
CA ALA A 133 -9.45 -4.98 -5.06
C ALA A 133 -10.93 -5.02 -4.69
N VAL A 134 -11.23 -4.74 -3.44
CA VAL A 134 -12.61 -4.73 -2.91
C VAL A 134 -12.89 -3.45 -2.15
N VAL A 135 -14.15 -3.09 -2.00
CA VAL A 135 -14.58 -2.21 -0.90
C VAL A 135 -14.59 -3.08 0.35
N PRO A 136 -13.69 -2.89 1.32
CA PRO A 136 -13.62 -3.78 2.46
C PRO A 136 -14.91 -3.74 3.29
N TYR A 137 -15.31 -4.87 3.86
CA TYR A 137 -16.53 -4.96 4.68
C TYR A 137 -16.56 -3.92 5.81
N TRP A 138 -15.41 -3.55 6.32
CA TRP A 138 -15.24 -2.54 7.37
C TRP A 138 -14.84 -1.16 6.85
N ALA A 139 -15.05 -0.85 5.56
CA ALA A 139 -14.72 0.46 5.00
C ALA A 139 -15.33 1.59 5.85
N ALA A 140 -14.49 2.53 6.25
CA ALA A 140 -14.90 3.68 7.05
C ALA A 140 -15.12 4.94 6.19
N TRP A 141 -14.44 5.02 5.05
CA TRP A 141 -14.50 6.16 4.16
C TRP A 141 -15.24 5.84 2.86
N PRO A 142 -16.00 6.79 2.31
CA PRO A 142 -16.56 6.65 0.97
C PRO A 142 -15.45 6.35 -0.04
N PHE A 143 -15.69 5.34 -0.90
CA PHE A 143 -14.75 4.91 -1.94
C PHE A 143 -13.41 4.36 -1.43
N GLU A 144 -13.32 4.02 -0.17
CA GLU A 144 -12.19 3.24 0.35
C GLU A 144 -12.11 1.88 -0.36
N THR A 145 -10.91 1.50 -0.77
CA THR A 145 -10.65 0.17 -1.35
C THR A 145 -9.43 -0.47 -0.72
N LEU A 146 -9.45 -1.79 -0.69
CA LEU A 146 -8.35 -2.62 -0.22
C LEU A 146 -7.90 -3.53 -1.37
N LEU A 147 -6.64 -3.43 -1.76
CA LEU A 147 -6.02 -4.26 -2.80
C LEU A 147 -5.18 -5.35 -2.15
N LEU A 148 -5.56 -6.60 -2.40
CA LEU A 148 -4.99 -7.77 -1.75
C LEU A 148 -4.46 -8.78 -2.76
N PRO A 149 -3.35 -9.48 -2.47
CA PRO A 149 -2.94 -10.66 -3.24
C PRO A 149 -3.90 -11.82 -2.95
N LYS A 150 -4.23 -12.60 -4.00
CA LYS A 150 -5.07 -13.79 -3.86
C LYS A 150 -4.34 -14.96 -3.19
N ALA A 151 -3.03 -14.99 -3.27
CA ALA A 151 -2.18 -15.97 -2.61
C ALA A 151 -1.46 -15.35 -1.41
N HIS A 152 -1.02 -16.15 -0.48
CA HIS A 152 -0.25 -15.68 0.67
C HIS A 152 1.11 -15.12 0.22
N VAL A 153 1.32 -13.85 0.45
CA VAL A 153 2.58 -13.13 0.23
C VAL A 153 2.91 -12.37 1.51
N LEU A 154 4.08 -12.59 2.07
CA LEU A 154 4.48 -11.96 3.33
C LEU A 154 4.87 -10.50 3.14
N ARG A 155 5.57 -10.19 2.05
CA ARG A 155 6.13 -8.86 1.80
C ARG A 155 6.10 -8.54 0.31
N ILE A 156 6.11 -7.27 -0.02
CA ILE A 156 6.23 -6.83 -1.42
C ILE A 156 7.51 -7.38 -2.08
N THR A 157 8.57 -7.58 -1.30
CA THR A 157 9.85 -8.17 -1.76
C THR A 157 9.74 -9.62 -2.23
N ASP A 158 8.70 -10.33 -1.81
CA ASP A 158 8.49 -11.75 -2.11
C ASP A 158 7.63 -11.97 -3.38
N LEU A 159 7.16 -10.89 -4.00
CA LEU A 159 6.39 -10.96 -5.23
C LEU A 159 7.23 -11.51 -6.38
N THR A 160 6.69 -12.48 -7.09
CA THR A 160 7.23 -12.94 -8.37
C THR A 160 7.08 -11.89 -9.46
N ASP A 161 7.78 -12.03 -10.57
CA ASP A 161 7.66 -11.14 -11.72
C ASP A 161 6.23 -11.09 -12.29
N ALA A 162 5.54 -12.23 -12.29
CA ALA A 162 4.15 -12.31 -12.71
C ALA A 162 3.22 -11.52 -11.75
N GLN A 163 3.36 -11.74 -10.44
CA GLN A 163 2.58 -11.03 -9.43
C GLN A 163 2.85 -9.52 -9.46
N ARG A 164 4.10 -9.11 -9.68
CA ARG A 164 4.49 -7.70 -9.81
C ARG A 164 3.84 -7.03 -11.03
N SER A 165 3.92 -7.68 -12.18
CA SER A 165 3.31 -7.15 -13.42
C SER A 165 1.79 -7.09 -13.31
N ASP A 166 1.18 -8.06 -12.65
CA ASP A 166 -0.26 -8.09 -12.42
C ASP A 166 -0.70 -7.07 -11.34
N LEU A 167 0.14 -6.77 -10.33
CA LEU A 167 -0.08 -5.64 -9.41
C LEU A 167 -0.13 -4.31 -10.16
N ALA A 168 0.81 -4.10 -11.08
CA ALA A 168 0.82 -2.91 -11.93
C ALA A 168 -0.47 -2.79 -12.76
N LEU A 169 -0.95 -3.89 -13.30
CA LEU A 169 -2.23 -3.94 -14.02
C LEU A 169 -3.42 -3.65 -13.11
N ALA A 170 -3.44 -4.23 -11.91
CA ALA A 170 -4.50 -4.00 -10.92
C ALA A 170 -4.56 -2.53 -10.47
N LEU A 171 -3.41 -1.93 -10.17
CA LEU A 171 -3.28 -0.52 -9.82
C LEU A 171 -3.78 0.39 -10.95
N LYS A 172 -3.35 0.13 -12.19
CA LYS A 172 -3.83 0.88 -13.35
C LYS A 172 -5.35 0.82 -13.48
N LYS A 173 -5.92 -0.38 -13.41
CA LYS A 173 -7.37 -0.57 -13.51
C LYS A 173 -8.12 0.15 -12.40
N LEU A 174 -7.63 0.06 -11.17
CA LEU A 174 -8.26 0.68 -10.00
C LEU A 174 -8.24 2.20 -10.09
N THR A 175 -7.06 2.79 -10.31
CA THR A 175 -6.91 4.26 -10.37
C THR A 175 -7.63 4.87 -11.59
N SER A 176 -7.61 4.18 -12.75
CA SER A 176 -8.39 4.61 -13.92
C SER A 176 -9.91 4.57 -13.68
N ARG A 177 -10.40 3.63 -12.87
CA ARG A 177 -11.83 3.59 -12.50
C ARG A 177 -12.23 4.79 -11.65
N TYR A 178 -11.39 5.23 -10.73
CA TYR A 178 -11.66 6.45 -9.96
C TYR A 178 -11.68 7.69 -10.85
N ASP A 179 -10.68 7.87 -11.71
CA ASP A 179 -10.63 9.00 -12.62
C ASP A 179 -11.87 9.02 -13.54
N ASN A 180 -12.29 7.87 -14.05
CA ASN A 180 -13.49 7.75 -14.90
C ASN A 180 -14.80 7.94 -14.13
N LEU A 181 -14.90 7.45 -12.90
CA LEU A 181 -16.10 7.59 -12.08
C LEU A 181 -16.37 9.05 -11.73
N PHE A 182 -15.33 9.78 -11.36
CA PHE A 182 -15.43 11.17 -10.94
C PHE A 182 -15.17 12.17 -12.07
N GLN A 183 -14.82 11.70 -13.26
CA GLN A 183 -14.48 12.53 -14.43
C GLN A 183 -13.41 13.58 -14.12
N CYS A 184 -12.43 13.23 -13.33
CA CYS A 184 -11.31 14.09 -12.94
C CYS A 184 -10.09 13.25 -12.58
N SER A 185 -8.92 13.89 -12.47
CA SER A 185 -7.74 13.28 -11.84
C SER A 185 -8.01 13.11 -10.35
N PHE A 186 -8.58 11.96 -9.97
CA PHE A 186 -9.09 11.71 -8.63
C PHE A 186 -7.96 11.76 -7.59
N PRO A 187 -8.11 12.54 -6.50
CA PRO A 187 -7.14 12.58 -5.42
C PRO A 187 -7.29 11.35 -4.52
N TYR A 188 -6.18 10.76 -4.09
CA TYR A 188 -6.17 9.62 -3.17
C TYR A 188 -4.90 9.60 -2.31
N SER A 189 -4.98 8.87 -1.20
CA SER A 189 -3.84 8.35 -0.45
C SER A 189 -3.85 6.84 -0.55
N MET A 190 -2.68 6.26 -0.85
CA MET A 190 -2.54 4.81 -0.97
C MET A 190 -1.24 4.36 -0.30
#